data_de6cf487b9f39bff2e79234166f77f3d
#
_entry.id   de6cf487b9f39bff2e79234166f77f3d
#
_cell.length_a   1.000
_cell.length_b   1.000
_cell.length_c   1.000
_cell.angle_alpha   90.00
_cell.angle_beta   90.00
_cell.angle_gamma   90.00
#
_symmetry.space_group_name_H-M   'P 1'
#
loop_
_entity.id
_entity.type
_entity.pdbx_description
1 polymer ?
#
loop_
_entity_poly.entity_id
_entity_poly.type
_entity_poly.pdbx_seq_one_letter_code
_entity_poly.pdbx_strand_id
1 'polypeptide(L)'
;NIEDEEIENLENNEIEEVIEPIDDTTECEKSDENDQFESEETYDNTEYDDGLFYEGFDSSFKAYMDYRCITDTSSVQYEMQQQAYTDERGFRRIGDDYCVALGTGITDGCGERFLITLDSGYSFTAIVADVKSDAHTDATNCYVPRGDNSGNVVEFIIDTDCAESSMLSSGNAGYYDDLSGNII
;
A
#
# COMPACT_ATOMS: atom_id res chain seq x y z
N ASN A 1 -31.35 -35.97 52.55
CA ASN A 1 -29.97 -36.13 52.94
C ASN A 1 -29.21 -35.18 52.03
N ILE A 2 -28.86 -33.97 52.49
CA ILE A 2 -27.83 -33.55 53.43
C ILE A 2 -26.48 -34.13 52.97
N GLU A 3 -25.63 -33.24 52.51
CA GLU A 3 -24.49 -32.52 53.15
C GLU A 3 -23.86 -31.67 52.06
N ASP A 4 -23.80 -30.38 52.10
CA ASP A 4 -23.00 -29.37 52.80
C ASP A 4 -21.50 -29.69 52.86
N GLU A 5 -20.73 -28.65 52.57
CA GLU A 5 -19.29 -28.36 52.76
C GLU A 5 -18.54 -28.15 51.46
N GLU A 6 -17.73 -27.15 51.21
CA GLU A 6 -17.20 -26.05 52.06
C GLU A 6 -16.65 -25.00 51.09
N ILE A 7 -16.87 -23.74 51.41
CA ILE A 7 -16.28 -22.57 50.74
C ILE A 7 -14.89 -22.38 51.37
N GLU A 8 -13.83 -22.48 50.61
CA GLU A 8 -12.53 -21.91 50.98
C GLU A 8 -12.17 -20.71 50.16
N ASN A 9 -12.16 -19.59 50.88
CA ASN A 9 -11.52 -18.34 50.53
C ASN A 9 -10.07 -18.52 50.15
N LEU A 10 -9.65 -18.00 49.00
CA LEU A 10 -8.28 -17.61 48.78
C LEU A 10 -8.21 -16.13 48.44
N GLU A 11 -7.51 -15.48 49.33
CA GLU A 11 -7.29 -14.08 49.52
C GLU A 11 -6.69 -13.38 48.28
N ASN A 12 -7.18 -12.17 48.01
CA ASN A 12 -6.59 -11.11 47.23
C ASN A 12 -5.14 -10.84 47.62
N ASN A 13 -4.22 -10.94 46.69
CA ASN A 13 -2.91 -10.32 46.79
C ASN A 13 -2.90 -9.13 45.81
N GLU A 14 -3.28 -7.96 46.33
CA GLU A 14 -3.01 -6.69 45.71
C GLU A 14 -1.50 -6.43 45.78
N ILE A 15 -0.87 -6.38 44.62
CA ILE A 15 0.49 -5.84 44.48
C ILE A 15 0.31 -4.37 44.10
N GLU A 16 0.44 -3.49 45.07
CA GLU A 16 0.62 -2.05 44.85
C GLU A 16 2.01 -1.84 44.25
N GLU A 17 2.05 -1.52 42.94
CA GLU A 17 3.23 -1.02 42.27
C GLU A 17 3.34 0.49 42.54
N VAL A 18 4.25 0.86 43.44
CA VAL A 18 4.57 2.25 43.76
C VAL A 18 5.35 2.83 42.60
N ILE A 19 4.71 3.70 41.82
CA ILE A 19 5.38 4.52 40.78
C ILE A 19 5.88 5.79 41.45
N GLU A 20 7.20 5.87 41.68
CA GLU A 20 7.85 7.12 42.05
C GLU A 20 7.94 8.07 40.86
N PRO A 21 7.69 9.39 41.00
CA PRO A 21 7.82 10.34 39.94
C PRO A 21 9.29 10.64 39.65
N ILE A 22 9.67 10.43 38.38
CA ILE A 22 10.98 10.85 37.87
C ILE A 22 10.92 12.36 37.65
N ASP A 23 11.71 13.09 38.43
CA ASP A 23 11.99 14.51 38.25
C ASP A 23 12.98 14.67 37.11
N ASP A 24 12.50 15.07 35.92
CA ASP A 24 13.31 15.36 34.74
C ASP A 24 13.44 16.89 34.55
N THR A 25 14.37 17.47 35.30
CA THR A 25 14.92 18.78 35.00
C THR A 25 16.29 18.62 34.37
N THR A 26 16.32 18.32 33.07
CA THR A 26 17.58 18.45 32.30
C THR A 26 17.45 19.67 31.39
N GLU A 27 18.14 20.73 31.78
CA GLU A 27 18.32 21.94 31.00
C GLU A 27 19.00 21.59 29.66
N CYS A 28 18.37 22.00 28.56
CA CYS A 28 18.93 21.89 27.22
C CYS A 28 19.95 23.03 27.01
N GLU A 29 21.23 22.70 27.11
CA GLU A 29 22.31 23.61 26.67
C GLU A 29 22.27 23.76 25.14
N LYS A 30 22.11 25.00 24.67
CA LYS A 30 22.24 25.38 23.28
C LYS A 30 23.72 25.34 22.89
N SER A 31 24.08 24.41 22.02
CA SER A 31 25.29 24.51 21.24
C SER A 31 24.95 24.97 19.83
N ASP A 32 25.27 26.24 19.55
CA ASP A 32 25.38 26.76 18.21
C ASP A 32 26.62 26.14 17.55
N GLU A 33 26.42 25.17 16.67
CA GLU A 33 27.39 24.85 15.63
C GLU A 33 26.66 24.65 14.31
N ASN A 34 26.92 25.65 13.47
CA ASN A 34 26.55 25.82 12.10
C ASN A 34 27.37 24.82 11.27
N ASP A 35 26.84 23.64 10.98
CA ASP A 35 27.38 22.77 9.94
C ASP A 35 26.36 22.69 8.78
N GLN A 36 26.66 23.54 7.82
CA GLN A 36 26.13 23.59 6.49
C GLN A 36 26.55 22.30 5.77
N PHE A 37 25.75 21.25 5.90
CA PHE A 37 25.84 20.08 5.03
C PHE A 37 24.87 20.29 3.87
N GLU A 38 25.30 21.06 2.87
CA GLU A 38 24.73 21.02 1.54
C GLU A 38 25.06 19.65 0.93
N SER A 39 24.21 18.65 1.12
CA SER A 39 24.14 17.52 0.22
C SER A 39 23.41 18.02 -1.03
N GLU A 40 24.16 18.49 -2.02
CA GLU A 40 23.70 18.47 -3.41
C GLU A 40 23.43 17.01 -3.76
N GLU A 41 22.22 16.52 -3.49
CA GLU A 41 21.67 15.41 -4.24
C GLU A 41 21.53 15.91 -5.67
N THR A 42 22.57 15.68 -6.46
CA THR A 42 22.47 15.73 -7.90
C THR A 42 21.48 14.65 -8.27
N TYR A 43 20.22 15.02 -8.41
CA TYR A 43 19.28 14.24 -9.19
C TYR A 43 19.89 14.15 -10.58
N ASP A 44 20.46 12.99 -10.86
CA ASP A 44 20.84 12.62 -12.21
C ASP A 44 19.56 12.75 -13.03
N ASN A 45 19.52 13.79 -13.85
CA ASN A 45 18.43 14.01 -14.78
C ASN A 45 18.62 13.00 -15.92
N THR A 46 18.53 11.71 -15.59
CA THR A 46 18.30 10.68 -16.57
C THR A 46 17.02 11.09 -17.28
N GLU A 47 17.13 11.41 -18.55
CA GLU A 47 16.00 11.60 -19.45
C GLU A 47 15.04 10.45 -19.14
N TYR A 48 13.95 10.77 -18.41
CA TYR A 48 12.81 9.88 -18.38
C TYR A 48 12.38 9.77 -19.82
N ASP A 49 12.53 8.58 -20.38
CA ASP A 49 11.89 8.21 -21.62
C ASP A 49 10.38 8.40 -21.36
N ASP A 50 9.83 9.53 -21.81
CA ASP A 50 8.42 9.92 -21.68
C ASP A 50 7.49 9.01 -22.48
N GLY A 51 7.92 7.80 -22.79
CA GLY A 51 7.36 6.86 -23.74
C GLY A 51 6.86 5.54 -23.20
N LEU A 52 6.52 5.41 -21.90
CA LEU A 52 5.85 4.18 -21.45
C LEU A 52 4.53 3.96 -22.17
N PHE A 53 3.86 5.06 -22.58
CA PHE A 53 2.62 5.03 -23.31
C PHE A 53 2.65 6.02 -24.51
N TYR A 54 1.99 5.66 -25.60
CA TYR A 54 1.87 6.54 -26.76
C TYR A 54 0.92 7.74 -26.48
N GLU A 55 1.11 8.82 -27.22
CA GLU A 55 0.29 10.04 -27.08
C GLU A 55 -1.22 9.71 -27.22
N GLY A 56 -2.00 10.16 -26.25
CA GLY A 56 -3.45 9.91 -26.19
C GLY A 56 -3.86 8.56 -25.60
N PHE A 57 -2.93 7.83 -24.99
CA PHE A 57 -3.27 6.63 -24.22
C PHE A 57 -4.00 6.99 -22.94
N ASP A 58 -5.13 6.33 -22.68
CA ASP A 58 -5.94 6.50 -21.47
C ASP A 58 -5.61 5.42 -20.43
N SER A 59 -4.91 5.82 -19.37
CA SER A 59 -4.59 5.01 -18.19
C SER A 59 -5.40 5.40 -16.95
N SER A 60 -6.46 6.18 -17.12
CA SER A 60 -7.29 6.68 -16.01
C SER A 60 -8.02 5.57 -15.25
N PHE A 61 -8.34 4.47 -15.94
CA PHE A 61 -8.95 3.31 -15.32
C PHE A 61 -7.93 2.51 -14.51
N LYS A 62 -8.27 2.23 -13.25
CA LYS A 62 -7.47 1.42 -12.33
C LYS A 62 -8.33 0.30 -11.76
N ALA A 63 -8.11 -0.93 -12.24
CA ALA A 63 -8.80 -2.11 -11.74
C ALA A 63 -8.47 -2.38 -10.27
N TYR A 64 -9.20 -3.33 -9.72
CA TYR A 64 -8.85 -3.92 -8.43
C TYR A 64 -9.11 -5.42 -8.44
N MET A 65 -8.42 -6.15 -7.57
CA MET A 65 -8.68 -7.55 -7.27
C MET A 65 -8.81 -7.74 -5.76
N ASP A 66 -9.64 -8.71 -5.36
CA ASP A 66 -9.73 -9.11 -3.96
C ASP A 66 -8.48 -9.89 -3.55
N TYR A 67 -7.87 -9.53 -2.42
CA TYR A 67 -6.65 -10.19 -1.92
C TYR A 67 -6.82 -11.69 -1.69
N ARG A 68 -8.05 -12.16 -1.45
CA ARG A 68 -8.38 -13.59 -1.27
C ARG A 68 -8.28 -14.40 -2.56
N CYS A 69 -8.13 -13.74 -3.72
CA CYS A 69 -7.82 -14.42 -4.98
C CYS A 69 -6.37 -14.96 -5.01
N ILE A 70 -5.49 -14.45 -4.14
CA ILE A 70 -4.12 -14.93 -3.97
C ILE A 70 -4.15 -16.15 -3.04
N THR A 71 -4.27 -17.34 -3.61
CA THR A 71 -4.54 -18.59 -2.86
C THR A 71 -3.33 -19.51 -2.71
N ASP A 72 -2.26 -19.30 -3.47
CA ASP A 72 -1.03 -20.09 -3.34
C ASP A 72 -0.26 -19.67 -2.08
N THR A 73 -0.41 -20.43 -1.01
CA THR A 73 0.21 -20.15 0.29
C THR A 73 1.73 -20.25 0.31
N SER A 74 2.33 -20.76 -0.78
CA SER A 74 3.79 -20.83 -0.96
C SER A 74 4.36 -19.66 -1.76
N SER A 75 3.50 -18.79 -2.28
CA SER A 75 3.90 -17.66 -3.12
C SER A 75 4.34 -16.43 -2.30
N VAL A 76 5.24 -15.63 -2.90
CA VAL A 76 5.64 -14.33 -2.33
C VAL A 76 4.44 -13.39 -2.21
N GLN A 77 3.52 -13.43 -3.17
CA GLN A 77 2.27 -12.66 -3.17
C GLN A 77 1.44 -12.95 -1.91
N TYR A 78 1.27 -14.24 -1.58
CA TYR A 78 0.54 -14.63 -0.37
C TYR A 78 1.25 -14.16 0.89
N GLU A 79 2.57 -14.32 0.98
CA GLU A 79 3.37 -13.84 2.10
C GLU A 79 3.23 -12.33 2.29
N MET A 80 3.24 -11.55 1.22
CA MET A 80 3.02 -10.11 1.25
C MET A 80 1.63 -9.76 1.77
N GLN A 81 0.59 -10.50 1.37
CA GLN A 81 -0.77 -10.28 1.88
C GLN A 81 -0.90 -10.60 3.38
N GLN A 82 -0.08 -11.50 3.95
CA GLN A 82 -0.04 -11.72 5.40
C GLN A 82 0.58 -10.54 6.16
N GLN A 83 1.45 -9.76 5.53
CA GLN A 83 2.06 -8.57 6.10
C GLN A 83 1.20 -7.32 5.91
N ALA A 84 0.32 -7.32 4.90
CA ALA A 84 -0.52 -6.19 4.55
C ALA A 84 -1.69 -6.03 5.54
N TYR A 85 -2.05 -4.79 5.82
CA TYR A 85 -3.31 -4.45 6.49
C TYR A 85 -4.31 -3.87 5.48
N THR A 86 -5.60 -3.84 5.87
CA THR A 86 -6.65 -3.18 5.08
C THR A 86 -6.89 -1.78 5.65
N ASP A 87 -6.81 -0.76 4.80
CA ASP A 87 -7.13 0.62 5.20
C ASP A 87 -8.65 0.88 5.26
N GLU A 88 -9.04 2.07 5.66
CA GLU A 88 -10.44 2.47 5.83
C GLU A 88 -11.26 2.48 4.53
N ARG A 89 -10.60 2.52 3.37
CA ARG A 89 -11.22 2.46 2.03
C ARG A 89 -11.22 1.05 1.43
N GLY A 90 -10.66 0.09 2.14
CA GLY A 90 -10.55 -1.31 1.71
C GLY A 90 -9.30 -1.64 0.93
N PHE A 91 -8.35 -0.72 0.74
CA PHE A 91 -7.09 -1.03 0.06
C PHE A 91 -6.15 -1.82 0.97
N ARG A 92 -5.45 -2.80 0.39
CA ARG A 92 -4.37 -3.50 1.06
C ARG A 92 -3.11 -2.65 1.03
N ARG A 93 -2.43 -2.53 2.18
CA ARG A 93 -1.26 -1.68 2.37
C ARG A 93 -0.14 -2.41 3.09
N ILE A 94 1.11 -2.09 2.70
CA ILE A 94 2.32 -2.46 3.46
C ILE A 94 3.05 -1.16 3.81
N GLY A 95 3.05 -0.77 5.09
CA GLY A 95 3.42 0.58 5.48
C GLY A 95 2.49 1.60 4.86
N ASP A 96 3.04 2.62 4.21
CA ASP A 96 2.25 3.66 3.51
C ASP A 96 1.96 3.31 2.03
N ASP A 97 2.51 2.21 1.52
CA ASP A 97 2.40 1.84 0.12
C ASP A 97 1.11 1.06 -0.17
N TYR A 98 0.44 1.37 -1.26
CA TYR A 98 -0.65 0.55 -1.79
C TYR A 98 -0.11 -0.76 -2.35
N CYS A 99 -0.72 -1.89 -2.00
CA CYS A 99 -0.45 -3.16 -2.68
C CYS A 99 -1.08 -3.15 -4.07
N VAL A 100 -0.27 -3.34 -5.10
CA VAL A 100 -0.73 -3.31 -6.50
C VAL A 100 -0.21 -4.49 -7.30
N ALA A 101 -0.86 -4.77 -8.44
CA ALA A 101 -0.36 -5.63 -9.50
C ALA A 101 0.05 -4.77 -10.70
N LEU A 102 1.29 -4.98 -11.18
CA LEU A 102 1.83 -4.37 -12.39
C LEU A 102 2.22 -5.44 -13.41
N GLY A 103 2.38 -5.04 -14.66
CA GLY A 103 2.86 -5.91 -15.73
C GLY A 103 4.38 -6.10 -15.72
N THR A 104 4.86 -7.19 -16.31
CA THR A 104 6.29 -7.52 -16.39
C THR A 104 7.10 -6.55 -17.26
N GLY A 105 6.45 -5.71 -18.05
CA GLY A 105 7.08 -4.60 -18.77
C GLY A 105 7.42 -3.39 -17.89
N ILE A 106 6.91 -3.36 -16.64
CA ILE A 106 7.14 -2.27 -15.69
C ILE A 106 7.95 -2.72 -14.49
N THR A 107 7.75 -3.95 -14.01
CA THR A 107 8.35 -4.46 -12.78
C THR A 107 9.09 -5.77 -13.00
N ASP A 108 10.18 -5.97 -12.25
CA ASP A 108 10.89 -7.24 -12.19
C ASP A 108 10.23 -8.24 -11.22
N GLY A 109 9.29 -7.79 -10.39
CA GLY A 109 8.53 -8.68 -9.49
C GLY A 109 8.03 -8.06 -8.20
N CYS A 110 7.50 -8.92 -7.34
CA CYS A 110 6.96 -8.52 -6.05
C CYS A 110 8.02 -7.92 -5.12
N GLY A 111 7.63 -6.87 -4.39
CA GLY A 111 8.47 -6.15 -3.44
C GLY A 111 9.05 -4.84 -3.97
N GLU A 112 9.03 -4.61 -5.28
CA GLU A 112 9.43 -3.32 -5.85
C GLU A 112 8.46 -2.22 -5.46
N ARG A 113 8.99 -0.98 -5.32
CA ARG A 113 8.23 0.20 -4.94
C ARG A 113 8.29 1.26 -6.01
N PHE A 114 7.16 1.90 -6.24
CA PHE A 114 6.98 2.95 -7.23
C PHE A 114 6.32 4.18 -6.61
N LEU A 115 6.76 5.35 -7.03
CA LEU A 115 6.00 6.59 -6.90
C LEU A 115 5.21 6.74 -8.20
N ILE A 116 3.90 6.63 -8.13
CA ILE A 116 3.01 6.76 -9.28
C ILE A 116 2.43 8.16 -9.29
N THR A 117 2.68 8.90 -10.37
CA THR A 117 2.21 10.26 -10.57
C THR A 117 1.07 10.29 -11.56
N LEU A 118 0.08 11.16 -11.32
CA LEU A 118 -1.12 11.30 -12.11
C LEU A 118 -1.19 12.68 -12.74
N ASP A 119 -1.76 12.79 -13.93
CA ASP A 119 -2.00 14.07 -14.65
C ASP A 119 -2.95 15.00 -13.88
N SER A 120 -3.72 14.49 -12.93
CA SER A 120 -4.50 15.26 -11.96
C SER A 120 -3.65 16.04 -10.95
N GLY A 121 -2.33 15.78 -10.89
CA GLY A 121 -1.39 16.38 -9.94
C GLY A 121 -1.24 15.61 -8.62
N TYR A 122 -1.94 14.51 -8.44
CA TYR A 122 -1.73 13.60 -7.29
C TYR A 122 -0.62 12.60 -7.56
N SER A 123 0.00 12.12 -6.50
CA SER A 123 0.95 11.00 -6.53
C SER A 123 0.70 10.09 -5.35
N PHE A 124 0.96 8.80 -5.51
CA PHE A 124 0.89 7.84 -4.43
C PHE A 124 2.02 6.81 -4.53
N THR A 125 2.43 6.27 -3.40
CA THR A 125 3.40 5.18 -3.37
C THR A 125 2.71 3.83 -3.44
N ALA A 126 3.33 2.91 -4.18
CA ALA A 126 2.84 1.56 -4.37
C ALA A 126 3.95 0.52 -4.19
N ILE A 127 3.60 -0.65 -3.68
CA ILE A 127 4.46 -1.83 -3.64
C ILE A 127 3.83 -2.92 -4.50
N VAL A 128 4.64 -3.50 -5.38
CA VAL A 128 4.19 -4.63 -6.21
C VAL A 128 3.97 -5.85 -5.32
N ALA A 129 2.73 -6.23 -5.17
CA ALA A 129 2.32 -7.38 -4.36
C ALA A 129 1.69 -8.51 -5.20
N ASP A 130 1.57 -8.28 -6.51
CA ASP A 130 1.24 -9.28 -7.52
C ASP A 130 1.79 -8.83 -8.89
N VAL A 131 1.91 -9.75 -9.83
CA VAL A 131 2.40 -9.47 -11.19
C VAL A 131 1.36 -9.96 -12.20
N LYS A 132 0.97 -9.06 -13.11
CA LYS A 132 0.01 -9.40 -14.18
C LYS A 132 0.59 -10.46 -15.10
N SER A 133 -0.26 -11.42 -15.50
CA SER A 133 0.13 -12.42 -16.47
C SER A 133 0.30 -11.80 -17.86
N ASP A 134 1.43 -12.06 -18.52
CA ASP A 134 1.72 -11.62 -19.89
C ASP A 134 0.67 -12.09 -20.91
N ALA A 135 -0.03 -13.17 -20.61
CA ALA A 135 -1.12 -13.67 -21.47
C ALA A 135 -2.35 -12.71 -21.50
N HIS A 136 -2.43 -11.79 -20.55
CA HIS A 136 -3.55 -10.86 -20.42
C HIS A 136 -3.18 -9.41 -20.70
N THR A 137 -1.87 -9.13 -20.84
CA THR A 137 -1.35 -7.79 -21.10
C THR A 137 -1.17 -7.53 -22.59
N ASP A 138 -0.88 -6.28 -22.94
CA ASP A 138 -0.47 -5.88 -24.29
C ASP A 138 0.89 -6.48 -24.70
N ALA A 139 1.34 -6.20 -25.93
CA ALA A 139 2.59 -6.72 -26.43
C ALA A 139 3.85 -6.21 -25.68
N THR A 140 3.73 -5.13 -24.95
CA THR A 140 4.80 -4.56 -24.09
C THR A 140 4.77 -5.10 -22.66
N ASN A 141 3.75 -5.85 -22.31
CA ASN A 141 3.46 -6.33 -20.95
C ASN A 141 3.29 -5.22 -19.90
N CYS A 142 2.88 -4.03 -20.31
CA CYS A 142 2.72 -2.89 -19.42
C CYS A 142 1.30 -2.74 -18.87
N TYR A 143 0.26 -3.09 -19.66
CA TYR A 143 -1.13 -2.89 -19.27
C TYR A 143 -2.05 -3.97 -19.80
N VAL A 144 -3.21 -4.12 -19.17
CA VAL A 144 -4.31 -4.95 -19.71
C VAL A 144 -5.15 -4.08 -20.64
N PRO A 145 -5.25 -4.38 -21.95
CA PRO A 145 -6.05 -3.59 -22.90
C PRO A 145 -7.53 -3.55 -22.51
N ARG A 146 -8.17 -2.38 -22.65
CA ARG A 146 -9.59 -2.18 -22.33
C ARG A 146 -10.45 -1.65 -23.49
N GLY A 147 -9.87 -1.33 -24.58
CA GLY A 147 -10.48 -0.78 -25.76
C GLY A 147 -9.47 0.03 -26.56
N ASP A 148 -9.94 0.80 -27.52
CA ASP A 148 -9.05 1.62 -28.33
C ASP A 148 -8.38 2.68 -27.45
N ASN A 149 -7.05 2.70 -27.46
CA ASN A 149 -6.22 3.67 -26.76
C ASN A 149 -6.40 3.69 -25.24
N SER A 150 -6.87 2.62 -24.61
CA SER A 150 -6.99 2.58 -23.15
C SER A 150 -6.54 1.26 -22.56
N GLY A 151 -6.06 1.32 -21.30
CA GLY A 151 -5.61 0.13 -20.60
C GLY A 151 -5.53 0.30 -19.07
N ASN A 152 -5.61 -0.84 -18.40
CA ASN A 152 -5.38 -0.92 -16.97
C ASN A 152 -3.90 -1.16 -16.67
N VAL A 153 -3.18 -0.12 -16.29
CA VAL A 153 -1.76 -0.19 -15.92
C VAL A 153 -1.60 -0.69 -14.48
N VAL A 154 -2.29 -0.04 -13.55
CA VAL A 154 -2.25 -0.36 -12.11
C VAL A 154 -3.53 -1.04 -11.70
N GLU A 155 -3.41 -2.19 -11.05
CA GLU A 155 -4.52 -2.91 -10.44
C GLU A 155 -4.30 -2.97 -8.93
N PHE A 156 -5.21 -2.38 -8.16
CA PHE A 156 -5.12 -2.37 -6.71
C PHE A 156 -5.51 -3.72 -6.11
N ILE A 157 -4.81 -4.12 -5.04
CA ILE A 157 -5.24 -5.26 -4.23
C ILE A 157 -6.06 -4.71 -3.07
N ILE A 158 -7.29 -5.23 -2.91
CA ILE A 158 -8.27 -4.71 -1.95
C ILE A 158 -8.88 -5.84 -1.11
N ASP A 159 -9.55 -5.45 -0.04
CA ASP A 159 -10.51 -6.26 0.70
C ASP A 159 -11.92 -5.80 0.32
N THR A 160 -12.61 -6.58 -0.50
CA THR A 160 -13.95 -6.22 -1.00
C THR A 160 -15.01 -6.14 0.09
N ASP A 161 -14.78 -6.76 1.26
CA ASP A 161 -15.71 -6.66 2.39
C ASP A 161 -15.63 -5.31 3.11
N CYS A 162 -14.49 -4.60 2.95
CA CYS A 162 -14.24 -3.28 3.56
C CYS A 162 -14.35 -2.12 2.55
N ALA A 163 -14.33 -2.43 1.25
CA ALA A 163 -14.33 -1.41 0.20
C ALA A 163 -15.68 -0.72 0.03
N GLU A 164 -15.66 0.56 -0.35
CA GLU A 164 -16.88 1.32 -0.61
C GLU A 164 -17.69 0.74 -1.77
N SER A 165 -19.01 0.62 -1.57
CA SER A 165 -19.92 0.08 -2.59
C SER A 165 -19.94 0.88 -3.89
N SER A 166 -19.65 2.18 -3.85
CA SER A 166 -19.54 3.05 -5.04
C SER A 166 -18.33 2.68 -5.90
N MET A 167 -17.16 2.45 -5.28
CA MET A 167 -15.98 1.95 -5.97
C MET A 167 -16.23 0.55 -6.54
N LEU A 168 -16.80 -0.36 -5.73
CA LEU A 168 -17.12 -1.72 -6.18
C LEU A 168 -18.09 -1.73 -7.36
N SER A 169 -19.10 -0.85 -7.34
CA SER A 169 -20.08 -0.73 -8.42
C SER A 169 -19.48 -0.18 -9.72
N SER A 170 -18.49 0.72 -9.62
CA SER A 170 -17.80 1.27 -10.79
C SER A 170 -16.78 0.29 -11.38
N GLY A 171 -16.27 -0.64 -10.59
CA GLY A 171 -15.16 -1.51 -10.95
C GLY A 171 -13.83 -0.77 -11.12
N ASN A 172 -13.71 0.46 -10.59
CA ASN A 172 -12.62 1.37 -10.86
C ASN A 172 -12.14 2.09 -9.58
N ALA A 173 -10.94 1.79 -9.13
CA ALA A 173 -10.32 2.48 -7.99
C ALA A 173 -10.00 3.96 -8.31
N GLY A 174 -9.86 4.33 -9.59
CA GLY A 174 -9.78 5.74 -10.04
C GLY A 174 -11.06 6.55 -9.82
N TYR A 175 -12.07 5.94 -9.16
CA TYR A 175 -13.24 6.65 -8.65
C TYR A 175 -12.89 7.70 -7.58
N TYR A 176 -11.84 7.46 -6.78
CA TYR A 176 -11.38 8.41 -5.78
C TYR A 176 -10.60 9.54 -6.43
N ASP A 177 -10.83 10.78 -5.99
CA ASP A 177 -10.19 11.99 -6.56
C ASP A 177 -8.66 11.89 -6.53
N ASP A 178 -8.08 11.38 -5.44
CA ASP A 178 -6.64 11.21 -5.23
C ASP A 178 -6.02 10.06 -6.05
N LEU A 179 -6.85 9.23 -6.66
CA LEU A 179 -6.43 8.13 -7.53
C LEU A 179 -6.92 8.32 -8.99
N SER A 180 -7.59 9.45 -9.27
CA SER A 180 -8.15 9.74 -10.59
C SER A 180 -7.11 10.36 -11.54
N GLY A 181 -7.31 10.19 -12.84
CA GLY A 181 -6.44 10.73 -13.90
C GLY A 181 -5.49 9.69 -14.49
N ASN A 182 -4.80 10.09 -15.55
CA ASN A 182 -3.83 9.27 -16.25
C ASN A 182 -2.50 9.18 -15.47
N ILE A 183 -1.81 8.06 -15.63
CA ILE A 183 -0.43 7.89 -15.12
C ILE A 183 0.52 8.61 -16.10
N ILE A 184 1.43 9.41 -15.56
CA ILE A 184 2.43 10.19 -16.30
C ILE A 184 3.84 9.88 -15.80
#